data_23ee13cad05ead53117be833d0958642
#
_entry.id   23ee13cad05ead53117be833d0958642
#
_cell.length_a   1.000
_cell.length_b   1.000
_cell.length_c   1.000
_cell.angle_alpha   90.00
_cell.angle_beta   90.00
_cell.angle_gamma   90.00
#
_symmetry.space_group_name_H-M   'P 1'
#
loop_
_entity.id
_entity.type
_entity.pdbx_description
1 polymer ?
#
loop_
_entity_poly.entity_id
_entity_poly.type
_entity_poly.pdbx_seq_one_letter_code
_entity_poly.pdbx_strand_id
1 'polypeptide(L)'
;NNLNNKGRILNKIVECYTTTDGIYSNKYHKVLAQMNVTTIWTTNYDTLLEESFRHVSTVIRRCDTDLLPIVDIDQKVEIIKMHGSVDSPSPENLVITKEDYEDYFYTHPLTTERLKNDLLNKSFLFIGYSYRDSNIRSIMTQIRQLCSRGTRTHYMVVEKEKNVNSYKLQKLWAKDLERFGIKTYIYENADQSHRELLEIMESIAQKSKGNTLFVTGSHTVEESAFLEELGVELARIKNLTLINGQSKGVANIVLKSFIDECLNLGQSVQNRIEIYANPCAHNEDWETKEEYGALLESFKYRLVRQTQIMIVLPGSYGTKAEIEKAKQLGTIIIPIITEDRNELIDELLENINIVERLKIFSPSLYHSLKNEQLTTVAEVIECVKNILAV
;
A
#
# COMPACT_ATOMS: atom_id res chain seq x y z
N ASN A 1 -6.98 -38.20 -25.74
CA ASN A 1 -7.47 -37.04 -26.52
C ASN A 1 -7.57 -35.74 -25.72
N ASN A 2 -7.85 -35.79 -24.39
CA ASN A 2 -7.96 -34.57 -23.56
C ASN A 2 -6.61 -33.92 -23.25
N LEU A 3 -5.55 -34.70 -23.07
CA LEU A 3 -4.19 -34.18 -22.86
C LEU A 3 -3.67 -33.32 -24.03
N ASN A 4 -4.03 -33.67 -25.27
CA ASN A 4 -3.66 -32.88 -26.45
C ASN A 4 -4.40 -31.53 -26.52
N ASN A 5 -5.60 -31.42 -25.94
CA ASN A 5 -6.36 -30.17 -25.91
C ASN A 5 -5.84 -29.22 -24.81
N LYS A 6 -5.48 -29.74 -23.63
CA LYS A 6 -4.87 -28.92 -22.56
C LYS A 6 -3.56 -28.28 -23.03
N GLY A 7 -2.66 -29.04 -23.66
CA GLY A 7 -1.40 -28.53 -24.19
C GLY A 7 -1.57 -27.41 -25.23
N ARG A 8 -2.58 -27.50 -26.10
CA ARG A 8 -2.90 -26.45 -27.08
C ARG A 8 -3.42 -25.17 -26.42
N ILE A 9 -4.28 -25.31 -25.43
CA ILE A 9 -4.82 -24.17 -24.64
C ILE A 9 -3.68 -23.51 -23.86
N LEU A 10 -2.83 -24.31 -23.21
CA LEU A 10 -1.64 -23.84 -22.50
C LEU A 10 -0.72 -23.01 -23.39
N ASN A 11 -0.34 -23.56 -24.56
CA ASN A 11 0.51 -22.83 -25.50
C ASN A 11 -0.13 -21.51 -25.93
N LYS A 12 -1.44 -21.50 -26.14
CA LYS A 12 -2.16 -20.27 -26.51
C LYS A 12 -2.18 -19.24 -25.39
N ILE A 13 -2.40 -19.70 -24.14
CA ILE A 13 -2.36 -18.82 -22.95
C ILE A 13 -0.94 -18.25 -22.79
N VAL A 14 0.10 -19.09 -22.82
CA VAL A 14 1.49 -18.64 -22.70
C VAL A 14 1.80 -17.64 -23.82
N GLU A 15 1.47 -17.97 -25.08
CA GLU A 15 1.65 -17.08 -26.22
C GLU A 15 0.94 -15.73 -25.99
N CYS A 16 -0.32 -15.71 -25.57
CA CYS A 16 -1.09 -14.49 -25.34
C CYS A 16 -0.51 -13.60 -24.24
N TYR A 17 0.11 -14.18 -23.21
CA TYR A 17 0.64 -13.42 -22.05
C TYR A 17 2.14 -13.17 -22.12
N THR A 18 2.90 -13.86 -22.99
CA THR A 18 4.34 -13.65 -23.15
C THR A 18 4.72 -12.85 -24.39
N THR A 19 3.88 -12.85 -25.44
CA THR A 19 4.17 -12.14 -26.72
C THR A 19 3.69 -10.70 -26.75
N THR A 20 3.16 -10.18 -25.69
CA THR A 20 2.66 -8.81 -25.65
C THR A 20 3.80 -7.84 -25.35
N ASP A 21 4.51 -7.43 -26.38
CA ASP A 21 5.14 -6.11 -26.42
C ASP A 21 4.06 -5.07 -26.08
N GLY A 22 4.02 -4.62 -24.81
CA GLY A 22 3.16 -3.54 -24.38
C GLY A 22 2.08 -3.84 -23.34
N ILE A 23 1.97 -5.02 -22.73
CA ILE A 23 1.21 -5.18 -21.51
C ILE A 23 2.07 -4.69 -20.34
N TYR A 24 1.92 -3.41 -20.04
CA TYR A 24 2.56 -2.80 -18.88
C TYR A 24 1.56 -2.70 -17.73
N SER A 25 2.08 -2.70 -16.50
CA SER A 25 1.30 -2.36 -15.32
C SER A 25 0.58 -1.03 -15.53
N ASN A 26 -0.73 -1.03 -15.40
CA ASN A 26 -1.55 0.15 -15.56
C ASN A 26 -1.68 0.94 -14.25
N LYS A 27 -2.42 2.06 -14.28
CA LYS A 27 -2.66 2.92 -13.10
C LYS A 27 -3.23 2.16 -11.89
N TYR A 28 -4.08 1.15 -12.09
CA TYR A 28 -4.66 0.36 -11.00
C TYR A 28 -3.62 -0.53 -10.31
N HIS A 29 -2.74 -1.17 -11.08
CA HIS A 29 -1.62 -1.95 -10.52
C HIS A 29 -0.66 -1.05 -9.73
N LYS A 30 -0.40 0.17 -10.21
CA LYS A 30 0.45 1.14 -9.49
C LYS A 30 -0.17 1.53 -8.14
N VAL A 31 -1.49 1.77 -8.09
CA VAL A 31 -2.19 2.08 -6.83
C VAL A 31 -2.21 0.87 -5.90
N LEU A 32 -2.40 -0.35 -6.42
CA LEU A 32 -2.27 -1.57 -5.62
C LEU A 32 -0.89 -1.68 -4.96
N ALA A 33 0.18 -1.36 -5.70
CA ALA A 33 1.54 -1.38 -5.17
C ALA A 33 1.80 -0.31 -4.08
N GLN A 34 0.98 0.73 -4.02
CA GLN A 34 1.03 1.76 -2.96
C GLN A 34 0.30 1.33 -1.68
N MET A 35 -0.55 0.30 -1.73
CA MET A 35 -1.24 -0.21 -0.55
C MET A 35 -0.27 -0.91 0.39
N ASN A 36 -0.43 -0.68 1.69
CA ASN A 36 0.36 -1.34 2.71
C ASN A 36 -0.19 -2.75 2.97
N VAL A 37 -0.05 -3.64 1.98
CA VAL A 37 -0.48 -5.04 2.05
C VAL A 37 0.73 -5.97 1.98
N THR A 38 0.66 -7.08 2.68
CA THR A 38 1.75 -8.07 2.75
C THR A 38 1.47 -9.31 1.91
N THR A 39 0.21 -9.56 1.58
CA THR A 39 -0.20 -10.78 0.86
C THR A 39 -1.25 -10.43 -0.19
N ILE A 40 -1.04 -10.87 -1.39
CA ILE A 40 -1.98 -10.75 -2.51
C ILE A 40 -2.28 -12.14 -3.04
N TRP A 41 -3.55 -12.44 -3.16
CA TRP A 41 -4.05 -13.65 -3.79
C TRP A 41 -4.57 -13.32 -5.18
N THR A 42 -4.18 -14.08 -6.18
CA THR A 42 -4.66 -13.90 -7.55
C THR A 42 -4.92 -15.23 -8.24
N THR A 43 -5.93 -15.22 -9.10
CA THR A 43 -6.21 -16.32 -10.04
C THR A 43 -5.65 -16.04 -11.43
N ASN A 44 -5.03 -14.86 -11.66
CA ASN A 44 -4.44 -14.48 -12.93
C ASN A 44 -3.12 -15.22 -13.19
N TYR A 45 -2.87 -15.52 -14.45
CA TYR A 45 -1.66 -16.19 -14.89
C TYR A 45 -0.51 -15.22 -15.24
N ASP A 46 -0.86 -13.94 -15.57
CA ASP A 46 0.12 -12.91 -15.96
C ASP A 46 1.04 -12.49 -14.80
N THR A 47 2.08 -11.72 -15.12
CA THR A 47 3.09 -11.24 -14.15
C THR A 47 2.97 -9.73 -13.86
N LEU A 48 1.82 -9.11 -14.15
CA LEU A 48 1.64 -7.66 -14.02
C LEU A 48 1.68 -7.18 -12.57
N LEU A 49 1.20 -7.98 -11.64
CA LEU A 49 1.30 -7.68 -10.21
C LEU A 49 2.74 -7.69 -9.77
N GLU A 50 3.48 -8.75 -10.09
CA GLU A 50 4.90 -8.90 -9.75
C GLU A 50 5.72 -7.73 -10.28
N GLU A 51 5.48 -7.34 -11.52
CA GLU A 51 6.15 -6.20 -12.15
C GLU A 51 5.85 -4.90 -11.41
N SER A 52 4.59 -4.65 -11.07
CA SER A 52 4.16 -3.42 -10.38
C SER A 52 4.75 -3.28 -8.98
N PHE A 53 4.85 -4.39 -8.25
CA PHE A 53 5.42 -4.41 -6.91
C PHE A 53 6.95 -4.44 -6.88
N ARG A 54 7.62 -4.89 -7.94
CA ARG A 54 9.09 -5.00 -8.01
C ARG A 54 9.80 -3.67 -7.76
N HIS A 55 9.18 -2.54 -8.13
CA HIS A 55 9.74 -1.21 -7.94
C HIS A 55 9.55 -0.66 -6.51
N VAL A 56 8.67 -1.26 -5.72
CA VAL A 56 8.29 -0.76 -4.40
C VAL A 56 8.52 -1.76 -3.27
N SER A 57 8.82 -3.02 -3.57
CA SER A 57 8.98 -4.07 -2.57
C SER A 57 9.75 -5.27 -3.12
N THR A 58 10.30 -6.08 -2.23
CA THR A 58 10.73 -7.44 -2.58
C THR A 58 9.49 -8.30 -2.83
N VAL A 59 9.37 -8.81 -4.04
CA VAL A 59 8.23 -9.64 -4.44
C VAL A 59 8.59 -11.11 -4.28
N ILE A 60 7.78 -11.83 -3.52
CA ILE A 60 7.86 -13.29 -3.40
C ILE A 60 6.64 -13.87 -4.09
N ARG A 61 6.84 -14.44 -5.27
CA ARG A 61 5.80 -15.21 -5.95
C ARG A 61 5.76 -16.61 -5.39
N ARG A 62 4.54 -17.12 -5.16
CA ARG A 62 4.32 -18.46 -4.65
C ARG A 62 3.31 -19.22 -5.50
N CYS A 63 3.69 -20.42 -5.87
CA CYS A 63 2.80 -21.48 -6.34
C CYS A 63 2.73 -22.57 -5.26
N ASP A 64 1.95 -23.61 -5.43
CA ASP A 64 1.65 -24.57 -4.35
C ASP A 64 2.90 -25.16 -3.66
N THR A 65 3.90 -25.56 -4.44
CA THR A 65 5.14 -26.16 -3.92
C THR A 65 6.06 -25.16 -3.21
N ASP A 66 5.86 -23.86 -3.43
CA ASP A 66 6.72 -22.80 -2.91
C ASP A 66 6.17 -22.18 -1.62
N LEU A 67 5.08 -22.72 -1.07
CA LEU A 67 4.44 -22.22 0.14
C LEU A 67 5.16 -22.63 1.44
N LEU A 68 6.24 -23.38 1.33
CA LEU A 68 7.08 -23.72 2.47
C LEU A 68 7.71 -22.45 3.07
N PRO A 69 7.84 -22.40 4.41
CA PRO A 69 8.37 -21.21 5.08
C PRO A 69 9.78 -20.90 4.61
N ILE A 70 9.93 -19.74 3.95
CA ILE A 70 11.25 -19.15 3.70
C ILE A 70 11.59 -18.26 4.89
N VAL A 71 12.84 -18.33 5.31
CA VAL A 71 13.43 -17.48 6.35
C VAL A 71 13.02 -16.02 6.13
N ASP A 72 12.67 -15.37 7.21
CA ASP A 72 12.15 -14.02 7.28
C ASP A 72 13.04 -13.02 6.55
N ILE A 73 12.60 -12.62 5.37
CA ILE A 73 13.18 -11.47 4.68
C ILE A 73 12.24 -10.32 5.00
N ASP A 74 12.73 -9.33 5.73
CA ASP A 74 12.03 -8.09 5.99
C ASP A 74 11.51 -7.49 4.67
N GLN A 75 10.26 -7.05 4.67
CA GLN A 75 9.64 -6.25 3.61
C GLN A 75 9.35 -6.96 2.29
N LYS A 76 8.62 -8.01 2.38
CA LYS A 76 8.14 -8.73 1.20
C LYS A 76 6.64 -8.55 1.01
N VAL A 77 6.24 -8.50 -0.24
CA VAL A 77 4.86 -8.76 -0.65
C VAL A 77 4.81 -10.17 -1.21
N GLU A 78 4.00 -11.02 -0.60
CA GLU A 78 3.72 -12.35 -1.15
C GLU A 78 2.61 -12.24 -2.18
N ILE A 79 2.89 -12.66 -3.41
CA ILE A 79 1.88 -12.83 -4.46
C ILE A 79 1.63 -14.32 -4.65
N ILE A 80 0.47 -14.77 -4.20
CA ILE A 80 0.08 -16.18 -4.25
C ILE A 80 -0.80 -16.39 -5.48
N LYS A 81 -0.28 -17.13 -6.44
CA LYS A 81 -0.93 -17.43 -7.72
C LYS A 81 -1.61 -18.79 -7.63
N MET A 82 -2.90 -18.76 -7.28
CA MET A 82 -3.69 -19.97 -7.06
C MET A 82 -3.73 -20.89 -8.27
N HIS A 83 -3.79 -20.33 -9.46
CA HIS A 83 -3.92 -21.08 -10.70
C HIS A 83 -2.61 -21.22 -11.48
N GLY A 84 -1.47 -20.88 -10.83
CA GLY A 84 -0.14 -20.91 -11.45
C GLY A 84 0.20 -19.66 -12.23
N SER A 85 1.33 -19.67 -12.93
CA SER A 85 1.88 -18.52 -13.65
C SER A 85 2.39 -18.92 -15.04
N VAL A 86 2.20 -18.05 -16.03
CA VAL A 86 2.63 -18.30 -17.43
C VAL A 86 4.14 -18.40 -17.60
N ASP A 87 4.91 -17.81 -16.71
CA ASP A 87 6.37 -17.89 -16.68
C ASP A 87 6.91 -19.02 -15.79
N SER A 88 6.01 -19.91 -15.34
CA SER A 88 6.42 -21.10 -14.58
C SER A 88 7.23 -22.05 -15.47
N PRO A 89 8.29 -22.70 -14.94
CA PRO A 89 9.00 -23.76 -15.66
C PRO A 89 8.11 -25.00 -15.93
N SER A 90 6.97 -25.10 -15.25
CA SER A 90 6.01 -26.20 -15.39
C SER A 90 4.60 -25.66 -15.71
N PRO A 91 4.38 -25.12 -16.94
CA PRO A 91 3.09 -24.55 -17.32
C PRO A 91 1.95 -25.57 -17.37
N GLU A 92 2.25 -26.86 -17.40
CA GLU A 92 1.26 -27.95 -17.30
C GLU A 92 0.50 -27.94 -15.96
N ASN A 93 1.05 -27.33 -14.94
CA ASN A 93 0.44 -27.19 -13.62
C ASN A 93 -0.58 -26.04 -13.53
N LEU A 94 -0.84 -25.33 -14.62
CA LEU A 94 -1.86 -24.29 -14.63
C LEU A 94 -3.27 -24.90 -14.46
N VAL A 95 -4.08 -24.27 -13.61
CA VAL A 95 -5.47 -24.64 -13.35
C VAL A 95 -6.36 -24.02 -14.43
N ILE A 96 -6.77 -24.82 -15.44
CA ILE A 96 -7.45 -24.32 -16.64
C ILE A 96 -8.71 -25.12 -16.92
N THR A 97 -8.64 -26.46 -16.84
CA THR A 97 -9.73 -27.35 -17.20
C THR A 97 -10.70 -27.53 -16.03
N LYS A 98 -11.90 -28.02 -16.34
CA LYS A 98 -12.88 -28.33 -15.31
C LYS A 98 -12.36 -29.36 -14.31
N GLU A 99 -11.62 -30.36 -14.81
CA GLU A 99 -10.97 -31.38 -13.99
C GLU A 99 -9.94 -30.74 -13.04
N ASP A 100 -9.12 -29.76 -13.52
CA ASP A 100 -8.17 -29.05 -12.66
C ASP A 100 -8.88 -28.32 -11.49
N TYR A 101 -10.08 -27.76 -11.74
CA TYR A 101 -10.88 -27.13 -10.69
C TYR A 101 -11.51 -28.13 -9.73
N GLU A 102 -11.97 -29.28 -10.23
CA GLU A 102 -12.58 -30.34 -9.42
C GLU A 102 -11.53 -30.99 -8.51
N ASP A 103 -10.33 -31.24 -9.03
CA ASP A 103 -9.22 -31.89 -8.30
C ASP A 103 -8.38 -30.89 -7.49
N TYR A 104 -8.71 -29.59 -7.49
CA TYR A 104 -7.88 -28.52 -6.94
C TYR A 104 -7.47 -28.75 -5.48
N PHE A 105 -8.39 -29.15 -4.62
CA PHE A 105 -8.12 -29.37 -3.20
C PHE A 105 -7.16 -30.53 -2.95
N TYR A 106 -7.13 -31.48 -3.85
CA TYR A 106 -6.23 -32.63 -3.81
C TYR A 106 -4.86 -32.29 -4.39
N THR A 107 -4.84 -31.57 -5.48
CA THR A 107 -3.59 -31.23 -6.20
C THR A 107 -2.87 -30.01 -5.60
N HIS A 108 -3.61 -29.13 -4.88
CA HIS A 108 -3.07 -27.89 -4.26
C HIS A 108 -3.43 -27.81 -2.75
N PRO A 109 -3.04 -28.82 -1.95
CA PRO A 109 -3.42 -28.87 -0.54
C PRO A 109 -2.80 -27.72 0.28
N LEU A 110 -1.54 -27.36 0.03
CA LEU A 110 -0.86 -26.28 0.77
C LEU A 110 -1.49 -24.92 0.50
N THR A 111 -1.80 -24.60 -0.75
CA THR A 111 -2.50 -23.38 -1.16
C THR A 111 -3.88 -23.30 -0.51
N THR A 112 -4.60 -24.43 -0.49
CA THR A 112 -5.92 -24.52 0.11
C THR A 112 -5.90 -24.23 1.61
N GLU A 113 -5.01 -24.87 2.36
CA GLU A 113 -4.90 -24.66 3.81
C GLU A 113 -4.41 -23.24 4.13
N ARG A 114 -3.48 -22.70 3.36
CA ARG A 114 -3.03 -21.31 3.51
C ARG A 114 -4.18 -20.32 3.27
N LEU A 115 -4.97 -20.50 2.22
CA LEU A 115 -6.11 -19.61 1.92
C LEU A 115 -7.17 -19.66 3.02
N LYS A 116 -7.49 -20.86 3.54
CA LYS A 116 -8.40 -21.02 4.69
C LYS A 116 -7.89 -20.24 5.90
N ASN A 117 -6.62 -20.39 6.24
CA ASN A 117 -6.02 -19.68 7.35
C ASN A 117 -6.04 -18.16 7.15
N ASP A 118 -5.69 -17.67 5.96
CA ASP A 118 -5.72 -16.25 5.66
C ASP A 118 -7.16 -15.68 5.71
N LEU A 119 -8.16 -16.37 5.18
CA LEU A 119 -9.56 -15.96 5.25
C LEU A 119 -10.14 -15.94 6.69
N LEU A 120 -9.63 -16.81 7.56
CA LEU A 120 -10.03 -16.81 8.98
C LEU A 120 -9.37 -15.67 9.77
N ASN A 121 -8.12 -15.34 9.46
CA ASN A 121 -7.31 -14.43 10.28
C ASN A 121 -7.13 -13.03 9.70
N LYS A 122 -7.37 -12.83 8.41
CA LYS A 122 -7.21 -11.55 7.71
C LYS A 122 -8.51 -11.08 7.08
N SER A 123 -8.72 -9.78 6.99
CA SER A 123 -9.78 -9.20 6.15
C SER A 123 -9.29 -9.14 4.71
N PHE A 124 -10.09 -9.67 3.80
CA PHE A 124 -9.81 -9.62 2.37
C PHE A 124 -10.50 -8.44 1.71
N LEU A 125 -9.82 -7.83 0.75
CA LEU A 125 -10.38 -6.89 -0.19
C LEU A 125 -10.35 -7.52 -1.59
N PHE A 126 -11.52 -7.81 -2.13
CA PHE A 126 -11.67 -8.37 -3.47
C PHE A 126 -11.83 -7.25 -4.48
N ILE A 127 -10.91 -7.15 -5.44
CA ILE A 127 -10.91 -6.15 -6.52
C ILE A 127 -10.77 -6.88 -7.86
N GLY A 128 -11.62 -6.53 -8.83
CA GLY A 128 -11.61 -7.17 -10.15
C GLY A 128 -11.98 -8.65 -10.14
N TYR A 129 -12.58 -9.12 -9.06
CA TYR A 129 -12.91 -10.51 -8.82
C TYR A 129 -14.43 -10.72 -8.86
N SER A 130 -14.89 -11.61 -9.73
CA SER A 130 -16.33 -11.84 -9.94
C SER A 130 -16.99 -12.77 -8.91
N TYR A 131 -16.23 -13.36 -8.01
CA TYR A 131 -16.68 -14.40 -7.05
C TYR A 131 -17.32 -15.64 -7.74
N ARG A 132 -16.86 -15.95 -8.95
CA ARG A 132 -17.33 -17.09 -9.72
C ARG A 132 -16.45 -18.34 -9.54
N ASP A 133 -15.27 -18.17 -8.95
CA ASP A 133 -14.35 -19.27 -8.67
C ASP A 133 -14.97 -20.27 -7.68
N SER A 134 -15.12 -21.52 -8.12
CA SER A 134 -15.75 -22.58 -7.35
C SER A 134 -14.95 -22.96 -6.11
N ASN A 135 -13.64 -22.88 -6.19
CA ASN A 135 -12.75 -23.28 -5.10
C ASN A 135 -12.81 -22.28 -3.95
N ILE A 136 -12.76 -20.98 -4.24
CA ILE A 136 -12.92 -19.93 -3.22
C ILE A 136 -14.31 -20.00 -2.59
N ARG A 137 -15.36 -20.17 -3.40
CA ARG A 137 -16.74 -20.34 -2.88
C ARG A 137 -16.87 -21.54 -1.97
N SER A 138 -16.26 -22.67 -2.33
CA SER A 138 -16.25 -23.86 -1.49
C SER A 138 -15.55 -23.64 -0.16
N ILE A 139 -14.37 -23.00 -0.16
CA ILE A 139 -13.62 -22.65 1.04
C ILE A 139 -14.43 -21.71 1.93
N MET A 140 -15.01 -20.65 1.38
CA MET A 140 -15.87 -19.73 2.13
C MET A 140 -17.09 -20.42 2.73
N THR A 141 -17.67 -21.39 2.03
CA THR A 141 -18.77 -22.22 2.56
C THR A 141 -18.32 -23.05 3.76
N GLN A 142 -17.15 -23.69 3.68
CA GLN A 142 -16.58 -24.46 4.79
C GLN A 142 -16.31 -23.56 6.01
N ILE A 143 -15.71 -22.38 5.81
CA ILE A 143 -15.45 -21.40 6.88
C ILE A 143 -16.77 -20.98 7.55
N ARG A 144 -17.79 -20.64 6.77
CA ARG A 144 -19.12 -20.29 7.31
C ARG A 144 -19.74 -21.42 8.14
N GLN A 145 -19.58 -22.67 7.71
CA GLN A 145 -20.10 -23.83 8.44
C GLN A 145 -19.37 -24.06 9.77
N LEU A 146 -18.06 -23.81 9.81
CA LEU A 146 -17.23 -23.97 11.01
C LEU A 146 -17.40 -22.82 12.01
N CYS A 147 -17.57 -21.60 11.50
CA CYS A 147 -17.67 -20.37 12.30
C CYS A 147 -19.13 -20.00 12.56
N SER A 148 -19.77 -20.64 13.54
CA SER A 148 -21.20 -20.45 13.87
C SER A 148 -21.55 -19.05 14.40
N ARG A 149 -20.59 -18.21 14.81
CA ARG A 149 -20.80 -16.88 15.46
C ARG A 149 -19.93 -15.74 14.93
N GLY A 150 -19.63 -15.73 13.66
CA GLY A 150 -18.98 -14.59 13.02
C GLY A 150 -17.70 -14.97 12.29
N THR A 151 -17.74 -14.75 11.01
CA THR A 151 -16.57 -14.72 10.14
C THR A 151 -15.95 -13.33 10.22
N ARG A 152 -14.69 -13.20 9.84
CA ARG A 152 -14.09 -11.89 9.58
C ARG A 152 -14.91 -11.16 8.51
N THR A 153 -14.96 -9.83 8.62
CA THR A 153 -15.54 -9.02 7.56
C THR A 153 -14.54 -8.91 6.42
N HIS A 154 -14.98 -9.29 5.22
CA HIS A 154 -14.28 -9.08 3.97
C HIS A 154 -15.00 -8.00 3.17
N TYR A 155 -14.32 -7.41 2.21
CA TYR A 155 -14.85 -6.34 1.37
C TYR A 155 -14.68 -6.69 -0.10
N MET A 156 -15.65 -6.27 -0.92
CA MET A 156 -15.61 -6.50 -2.36
C MET A 156 -16.03 -5.24 -3.09
N VAL A 157 -15.29 -4.86 -4.12
CA VAL A 157 -15.60 -3.73 -4.99
C VAL A 157 -15.93 -4.27 -6.37
N VAL A 158 -17.14 -3.97 -6.87
CA VAL A 158 -17.65 -4.46 -8.15
C VAL A 158 -18.29 -3.36 -8.97
N GLU A 159 -18.17 -3.47 -10.28
CA GLU A 159 -18.84 -2.57 -11.21
C GLU A 159 -20.35 -2.80 -11.19
N LYS A 160 -21.11 -1.72 -11.28
CA LYS A 160 -22.57 -1.76 -11.42
C LYS A 160 -22.98 -2.36 -12.76
N GLU A 161 -23.89 -3.31 -12.73
CA GLU A 161 -24.49 -3.88 -13.95
C GLU A 161 -25.27 -2.81 -14.74
N LYS A 162 -25.04 -2.76 -16.05
CA LYS A 162 -25.65 -1.74 -16.94
C LYS A 162 -27.16 -1.93 -17.10
N ASN A 163 -27.61 -3.18 -17.13
CA ASN A 163 -29.03 -3.51 -17.28
C ASN A 163 -29.76 -3.44 -15.93
N VAL A 164 -30.92 -2.79 -15.90
CA VAL A 164 -31.72 -2.60 -14.68
C VAL A 164 -32.06 -3.92 -13.99
N ASN A 165 -32.43 -4.96 -14.76
CA ASN A 165 -32.77 -6.26 -14.20
C ASN A 165 -31.53 -6.99 -13.68
N SER A 166 -30.42 -6.94 -14.41
CA SER A 166 -29.13 -7.47 -13.95
C SER A 166 -28.65 -6.76 -12.68
N TYR A 167 -28.83 -5.45 -12.58
CA TYR A 167 -28.51 -4.70 -11.37
C TYR A 167 -29.36 -5.10 -10.15
N LYS A 168 -30.65 -5.36 -10.36
CA LYS A 168 -31.49 -5.94 -9.28
C LYS A 168 -30.97 -7.28 -8.80
N LEU A 169 -30.58 -8.17 -9.71
CA LEU A 169 -29.97 -9.45 -9.38
C LEU A 169 -28.61 -9.28 -8.68
N GLN A 170 -27.80 -8.34 -9.16
CA GLN A 170 -26.52 -8.01 -8.52
C GLN A 170 -26.70 -7.56 -7.05
N LYS A 171 -27.71 -6.74 -6.76
CA LYS A 171 -28.00 -6.36 -5.36
C LYS A 171 -28.41 -7.56 -4.50
N LEU A 172 -29.21 -8.47 -5.03
CA LEU A 172 -29.57 -9.70 -4.31
C LEU A 172 -28.36 -10.59 -4.08
N TRP A 173 -27.49 -10.71 -5.09
CA TRP A 173 -26.25 -11.43 -4.98
C TRP A 173 -25.30 -10.80 -3.94
N ALA A 174 -25.15 -9.48 -3.95
CA ALA A 174 -24.35 -8.76 -2.97
C ALA A 174 -24.84 -8.99 -1.53
N LYS A 175 -26.19 -9.00 -1.34
CA LYS A 175 -26.81 -9.34 -0.06
C LYS A 175 -26.58 -10.80 0.32
N ASP A 176 -26.59 -11.74 -0.63
CA ASP A 176 -26.27 -13.14 -0.35
C ASP A 176 -24.82 -13.34 0.12
N LEU A 177 -23.88 -12.49 -0.36
CA LEU A 177 -22.48 -12.52 0.07
C LEU A 177 -22.28 -12.15 1.54
N GLU A 178 -23.21 -11.38 2.14
CA GLU A 178 -23.13 -11.02 3.56
C GLU A 178 -23.13 -12.24 4.49
N ARG A 179 -23.77 -13.34 4.08
CA ARG A 179 -23.74 -14.62 4.83
C ARG A 179 -22.34 -15.22 4.95
N PHE A 180 -21.41 -14.81 4.07
CA PHE A 180 -19.99 -15.18 4.11
C PHE A 180 -19.12 -14.12 4.77
N GLY A 181 -19.72 -13.05 5.33
CA GLY A 181 -19.01 -11.91 5.89
C GLY A 181 -18.48 -10.93 4.84
N ILE A 182 -18.91 -11.01 3.57
CA ILE A 182 -18.44 -10.13 2.50
C ILE A 182 -19.41 -8.95 2.36
N LYS A 183 -18.91 -7.73 2.59
CA LYS A 183 -19.60 -6.48 2.30
C LYS A 183 -19.21 -5.99 0.91
N THR A 184 -20.21 -5.78 0.07
CA THR A 184 -19.98 -5.41 -1.34
C THR A 184 -20.29 -3.94 -1.57
N TYR A 185 -19.32 -3.23 -2.14
CA TYR A 185 -19.49 -1.89 -2.67
C TYR A 185 -19.67 -1.96 -4.19
N ILE A 186 -20.76 -1.37 -4.72
CA ILE A 186 -21.09 -1.37 -6.15
C ILE A 186 -20.82 0.03 -6.68
N TYR A 187 -19.76 0.21 -7.50
CA TYR A 187 -19.36 1.50 -8.04
C TYR A 187 -19.97 1.77 -9.42
N GLU A 188 -20.16 3.05 -9.73
CA GLU A 188 -20.67 3.50 -11.02
C GLU A 188 -19.55 3.54 -12.08
N ASN A 189 -19.89 3.12 -13.31
CA ASN A 189 -18.94 3.16 -14.43
C ASN A 189 -19.66 3.48 -15.75
N ALA A 190 -20.45 4.56 -15.75
CA ALA A 190 -21.26 4.95 -16.91
C ALA A 190 -20.41 5.31 -18.14
N ASP A 191 -19.26 5.94 -17.93
CA ASP A 191 -18.32 6.39 -18.96
C ASP A 191 -17.24 5.35 -19.33
N GLN A 192 -17.26 4.19 -18.69
CA GLN A 192 -16.28 3.09 -18.83
C GLN A 192 -14.82 3.48 -18.49
N SER A 193 -14.62 4.59 -17.79
CA SER A 193 -13.29 5.06 -17.36
C SER A 193 -12.78 4.37 -16.10
N HIS A 194 -13.67 3.70 -15.34
CA HIS A 194 -13.41 3.14 -14.01
C HIS A 194 -12.81 4.17 -13.02
N ARG A 195 -13.16 5.43 -13.17
CA ARG A 195 -12.62 6.53 -12.37
C ARG A 195 -12.95 6.35 -10.89
N GLU A 196 -14.21 6.06 -10.57
CA GLU A 196 -14.64 5.84 -9.18
C GLU A 196 -13.87 4.67 -8.53
N LEU A 197 -13.61 3.58 -9.27
CA LEU A 197 -12.76 2.49 -8.78
C LEU A 197 -11.36 2.98 -8.43
N LEU A 198 -10.76 3.81 -9.27
CA LEU A 198 -9.42 4.35 -9.02
C LEU A 198 -9.41 5.21 -7.75
N GLU A 199 -10.39 6.11 -7.60
CA GLU A 199 -10.54 6.98 -6.43
C GLU A 199 -10.72 6.18 -5.12
N ILE A 200 -11.52 5.10 -5.17
CA ILE A 200 -11.69 4.15 -4.05
C ILE A 200 -10.34 3.49 -3.71
N MET A 201 -9.63 2.97 -4.71
CA MET A 201 -8.35 2.31 -4.50
C MET A 201 -7.29 3.25 -3.94
N GLU A 202 -7.22 4.49 -4.43
CA GLU A 202 -6.33 5.54 -3.91
C GLU A 202 -6.64 5.87 -2.45
N SER A 203 -7.91 6.00 -2.10
CA SER A 203 -8.36 6.21 -0.71
C SER A 203 -7.95 5.05 0.19
N ILE A 204 -8.16 3.80 -0.27
CA ILE A 204 -7.74 2.61 0.48
C ILE A 204 -6.22 2.56 0.63
N ALA A 205 -5.46 2.89 -0.42
CA ALA A 205 -4.01 2.91 -0.37
C ALA A 205 -3.50 3.90 0.70
N GLN A 206 -4.10 5.10 0.78
CA GLN A 206 -3.78 6.06 1.82
C GLN A 206 -4.11 5.54 3.22
N LYS A 207 -5.34 5.07 3.42
CA LYS A 207 -5.80 4.58 4.73
C LYS A 207 -5.12 3.30 5.19
N SER A 208 -4.60 2.48 4.27
CA SER A 208 -3.85 1.26 4.60
C SER A 208 -2.55 1.53 5.37
N LYS A 209 -2.04 2.76 5.32
CA LYS A 209 -0.84 3.19 6.04
C LYS A 209 -1.12 3.62 7.47
N GLY A 210 -2.40 3.72 7.85
CA GLY A 210 -2.81 4.23 9.15
C GLY A 210 -2.64 5.75 9.28
N ASN A 211 -2.77 6.25 10.52
CA ASN A 211 -2.60 7.67 10.83
C ASN A 211 -1.13 7.96 11.13
N THR A 212 -0.26 7.78 10.15
CA THR A 212 1.19 7.84 10.31
C THR A 212 1.76 9.08 9.63
N LEU A 213 2.73 9.70 10.28
CA LEU A 213 3.39 10.90 9.79
C LEU A 213 4.90 10.80 9.99
N PHE A 214 5.65 11.22 8.99
CA PHE A 214 7.09 11.34 9.02
C PHE A 214 7.53 12.77 8.71
N VAL A 215 8.49 13.29 9.46
CA VAL A 215 9.09 14.61 9.22
C VAL A 215 10.52 14.41 8.78
N THR A 216 10.87 14.99 7.63
CA THR A 216 12.21 14.92 7.06
C THR A 216 12.77 16.31 6.74
N GLY A 217 14.09 16.42 6.73
CA GLY A 217 14.81 17.65 6.46
C GLY A 217 16.30 17.52 6.80
N SER A 218 16.97 18.65 6.99
CA SER A 218 18.39 18.68 7.29
C SER A 218 18.71 18.04 8.64
N HIS A 219 19.79 17.28 8.66
CA HIS A 219 20.36 16.69 9.88
C HIS A 219 21.25 17.67 10.66
N THR A 220 21.55 18.84 10.10
CA THR A 220 22.45 19.85 10.70
C THR A 220 21.72 20.90 11.53
N VAL A 221 20.39 20.89 11.54
CA VAL A 221 19.59 21.84 12.37
C VAL A 221 19.75 21.45 13.84
N GLU A 222 20.20 22.39 14.66
CA GLU A 222 20.42 22.16 16.09
C GLU A 222 19.23 22.62 16.94
N GLU A 223 18.63 23.76 16.60
CA GLU A 223 17.49 24.35 17.30
C GLU A 223 16.50 24.99 16.31
N SER A 224 15.22 24.91 16.58
CA SER A 224 14.19 25.58 15.79
C SER A 224 12.86 25.63 16.56
N ALA A 225 12.41 26.83 16.88
CA ALA A 225 11.12 27.07 17.55
C ALA A 225 9.95 26.52 16.71
N PHE A 226 10.01 26.63 15.38
CA PHE A 226 9.00 26.06 14.48
C PHE A 226 8.89 24.55 14.63
N LEU A 227 10.04 23.83 14.69
CA LEU A 227 10.05 22.37 14.81
C LEU A 227 9.59 21.90 16.19
N GLU A 228 9.93 22.64 17.23
CA GLU A 228 9.49 22.36 18.60
C GLU A 228 7.97 22.53 18.70
N GLU A 229 7.43 23.65 18.22
CA GLU A 229 5.99 23.87 18.15
C GLU A 229 5.27 22.84 17.30
N LEU A 230 5.84 22.48 16.13
CA LEU A 230 5.29 21.43 15.27
C LEU A 230 5.19 20.10 16.02
N GLY A 231 6.24 19.70 16.74
CA GLY A 231 6.24 18.46 17.53
C GLY A 231 5.16 18.44 18.60
N VAL A 232 5.00 19.55 19.34
CA VAL A 232 3.96 19.73 20.35
C VAL A 232 2.57 19.61 19.73
N GLU A 233 2.28 20.34 18.67
CA GLU A 233 0.96 20.35 18.03
C GLU A 233 0.61 19.01 17.37
N LEU A 234 1.58 18.31 16.79
CA LEU A 234 1.39 16.95 16.27
C LEU A 234 1.03 15.95 17.39
N ALA A 235 1.64 16.07 18.58
CA ALA A 235 1.34 15.22 19.73
C ALA A 235 -0.11 15.38 20.22
N ARG A 236 -0.71 16.55 20.03
CA ARG A 236 -2.12 16.84 20.37
C ARG A 236 -3.13 16.21 19.42
N ILE A 237 -2.71 15.76 18.25
CA ILE A 237 -3.58 15.04 17.31
C ILE A 237 -3.78 13.62 17.81
N LYS A 238 -5.02 13.27 18.19
CA LYS A 238 -5.37 11.93 18.67
C LYS A 238 -5.08 10.88 17.59
N ASN A 239 -4.56 9.73 18.01
CA ASN A 239 -4.27 8.57 17.14
C ASN A 239 -3.26 8.82 16.01
N LEU A 240 -2.50 9.92 16.06
CA LEU A 240 -1.36 10.11 15.15
C LEU A 240 -0.17 9.30 15.65
N THR A 241 0.46 8.56 14.77
CA THR A 241 1.73 7.88 15.03
C THR A 241 2.85 8.60 14.29
N LEU A 242 3.83 9.09 15.03
CA LEU A 242 5.03 9.70 14.45
C LEU A 242 6.04 8.61 14.08
N ILE A 243 6.39 8.56 12.81
CA ILE A 243 7.47 7.70 12.30
C ILE A 243 8.79 8.46 12.40
N ASN A 244 9.84 7.80 12.89
CA ASN A 244 11.17 8.39 12.99
C ASN A 244 12.26 7.42 12.55
N GLY A 245 13.20 7.94 11.75
CA GLY A 245 14.33 7.21 11.20
C GLY A 245 15.64 7.39 11.99
N GLN A 246 15.59 7.85 13.23
CA GLN A 246 16.78 8.11 14.07
C GLN A 246 17.82 9.06 13.43
N SER A 247 17.34 9.99 12.60
CA SER A 247 18.23 11.04 12.05
C SER A 247 18.36 12.18 13.05
N LYS A 248 19.53 12.82 13.08
CA LYS A 248 19.77 14.07 13.80
C LYS A 248 18.97 15.23 13.18
N GLY A 249 19.03 16.41 13.76
CA GLY A 249 18.43 17.61 13.21
C GLY A 249 16.90 17.63 13.25
N VAL A 250 16.27 17.98 12.13
CA VAL A 250 14.82 18.17 11.99
C VAL A 250 14.01 17.03 12.64
N ALA A 251 14.29 15.79 12.26
CA ALA A 251 13.54 14.64 12.74
C ALA A 251 13.66 14.43 14.25
N ASN A 252 14.84 14.71 14.83
CA ASN A 252 15.07 14.54 16.26
C ASN A 252 14.43 15.65 17.11
N ILE A 253 14.44 16.90 16.63
CA ILE A 253 13.82 18.03 17.34
C ILE A 253 12.31 17.78 17.44
N VAL A 254 11.66 17.45 16.33
CA VAL A 254 10.23 17.15 16.31
C VAL A 254 9.89 15.95 17.20
N LEU A 255 10.71 14.88 17.13
CA LEU A 255 10.51 13.69 17.96
C LEU A 255 10.56 14.00 19.46
N LYS A 256 11.57 14.76 19.89
CA LYS A 256 11.75 15.17 21.28
C LYS A 256 10.52 15.93 21.80
N SER A 257 10.14 17.00 21.10
CA SER A 257 8.99 17.84 21.49
C SER A 257 7.66 17.04 21.46
N PHE A 258 7.51 16.13 20.51
CA PHE A 258 6.37 15.21 20.45
C PHE A 258 6.31 14.27 21.66
N ILE A 259 7.45 13.69 22.06
CA ILE A 259 7.53 12.83 23.26
C ILE A 259 7.18 13.62 24.52
N ASP A 260 7.80 14.76 24.71
CA ASP A 260 7.62 15.60 25.89
C ASP A 260 6.14 15.99 26.04
N GLU A 261 5.48 16.39 24.94
CA GLU A 261 4.05 16.73 24.99
C GLU A 261 3.16 15.50 25.20
N CYS A 262 3.47 14.34 24.63
CA CYS A 262 2.74 13.10 24.93
C CYS A 262 2.79 12.77 26.42
N LEU A 263 3.95 12.92 27.06
CA LEU A 263 4.10 12.71 28.49
C LEU A 263 3.33 13.73 29.31
N ASN A 264 3.37 15.02 28.93
CA ASN A 264 2.58 16.08 29.56
C ASN A 264 1.06 15.80 29.52
N LEU A 265 0.60 15.20 28.42
CA LEU A 265 -0.79 14.82 28.21
C LEU A 265 -1.17 13.46 28.87
N GLY A 266 -0.21 12.79 29.54
CA GLY A 266 -0.41 11.47 30.14
C GLY A 266 -0.69 10.35 29.12
N GLN A 267 -0.21 10.50 27.88
CA GLN A 267 -0.41 9.53 26.81
C GLN A 267 0.71 8.48 26.78
N SER A 268 0.37 7.27 26.36
CA SER A 268 1.38 6.23 26.13
C SER A 268 2.19 6.55 24.88
N VAL A 269 3.49 6.81 25.04
CA VAL A 269 4.42 7.08 23.95
C VAL A 269 4.59 5.87 23.02
N GLN A 270 4.57 4.65 23.57
CA GLN A 270 4.80 3.40 22.82
C GLN A 270 3.82 3.19 21.65
N ASN A 271 2.59 3.66 21.80
CA ASN A 271 1.55 3.54 20.78
C ASN A 271 1.50 4.74 19.81
N ARG A 272 2.37 5.72 20.01
CA ARG A 272 2.36 6.99 19.29
C ARG A 272 3.63 7.22 18.45
N ILE A 273 4.62 6.33 18.56
CA ILE A 273 5.90 6.46 17.89
C ILE A 273 6.33 5.11 17.32
N GLU A 274 6.75 5.12 16.07
CA GLU A 274 7.46 4.01 15.42
C GLU A 274 8.86 4.45 15.06
N ILE A 275 9.88 3.77 15.62
CA ILE A 275 11.28 4.06 15.35
C ILE A 275 11.87 2.97 14.46
N TYR A 276 12.41 3.38 13.34
CA TYR A 276 13.16 2.53 12.42
C TYR A 276 14.64 2.76 12.61
N ALA A 277 15.37 1.71 13.00
CA ALA A 277 16.81 1.80 13.22
C ALA A 277 17.53 2.19 11.92
N ASN A 278 18.21 3.33 11.93
CA ASN A 278 19.03 3.78 10.83
C ASN A 278 20.35 2.98 10.81
N PRO A 279 20.64 2.19 9.77
CA PRO A 279 21.85 1.39 9.71
C PRO A 279 23.13 2.22 9.67
N CYS A 280 23.01 3.50 9.32
CA CYS A 280 24.13 4.43 9.18
C CYS A 280 24.29 5.40 10.39
N ALA A 281 23.39 5.34 11.38
CA ALA A 281 23.37 6.31 12.49
C ALA A 281 24.66 6.34 13.33
N HIS A 282 25.43 5.26 13.35
CA HIS A 282 26.61 5.08 14.19
C HIS A 282 27.88 4.72 13.40
N ASN A 283 27.86 4.85 12.07
CA ASN A 283 28.99 4.50 11.22
C ASN A 283 29.36 5.69 10.34
N GLU A 284 30.51 6.32 10.63
CA GLU A 284 30.99 7.50 9.91
C GLU A 284 31.51 7.17 8.50
N ASP A 285 31.87 5.90 8.24
CA ASP A 285 32.43 5.43 6.96
C ASP A 285 31.37 4.84 6.00
N TRP A 286 30.08 5.01 6.28
CA TRP A 286 29.00 4.39 5.51
C TRP A 286 28.99 4.80 4.02
N GLU A 287 29.41 6.02 3.69
CA GLU A 287 29.40 6.54 2.32
C GLU A 287 30.36 5.80 1.38
N THR A 288 31.36 5.14 1.92
CA THR A 288 32.41 4.46 1.15
C THR A 288 32.16 2.98 0.90
N LYS A 289 31.12 2.39 1.49
CA LYS A 289 30.81 0.95 1.38
C LYS A 289 29.56 0.70 0.56
N GLU A 290 29.71 0.06 -0.58
CA GLU A 290 28.61 -0.32 -1.49
C GLU A 290 27.51 -1.13 -0.80
N GLU A 291 27.86 -1.95 0.20
CA GLU A 291 26.94 -2.74 1.02
C GLU A 291 25.94 -1.87 1.81
N TYR A 292 26.34 -0.69 2.26
CA TYR A 292 25.46 0.24 2.97
C TYR A 292 24.41 0.89 2.06
N GLY A 293 24.68 1.01 0.77
CA GLY A 293 23.72 1.56 -0.19
C GLY A 293 22.43 0.74 -0.24
N ALA A 294 22.53 -0.57 -0.32
CA ALA A 294 21.38 -1.47 -0.33
C ALA A 294 20.62 -1.47 1.01
N LEU A 295 21.36 -1.43 2.13
CA LEU A 295 20.76 -1.33 3.47
C LEU A 295 20.01 -0.01 3.66
N LEU A 296 20.59 1.10 3.19
CA LEU A 296 19.99 2.42 3.29
C LEU A 296 18.73 2.52 2.41
N GLU A 297 18.75 1.96 1.21
CA GLU A 297 17.56 1.89 0.35
C GLU A 297 16.44 1.07 0.98
N SER A 298 16.77 -0.08 1.56
CA SER A 298 15.81 -0.92 2.30
C SER A 298 15.26 -0.18 3.52
N PHE A 299 16.09 0.52 4.28
CA PHE A 299 15.70 1.33 5.43
C PHE A 299 14.73 2.45 5.02
N LYS A 300 15.08 3.25 4.01
CA LYS A 300 14.22 4.34 3.51
C LYS A 300 12.88 3.83 3.00
N TYR A 301 12.90 2.69 2.31
CA TYR A 301 11.68 2.06 1.84
C TYR A 301 10.76 1.68 3.03
N ARG A 302 11.29 1.05 4.08
CA ARG A 302 10.51 0.67 5.28
C ARG A 302 9.85 1.87 5.95
N LEU A 303 10.62 2.91 6.12
CA LEU A 303 10.20 4.13 6.77
C LEU A 303 9.07 4.82 5.99
N VAL A 304 9.23 4.95 4.67
CA VAL A 304 8.26 5.67 3.82
C VAL A 304 7.03 4.83 3.50
N ARG A 305 7.17 3.50 3.39
CA ARG A 305 6.02 2.61 3.09
C ARG A 305 4.90 2.72 4.11
N GLN A 306 5.24 2.87 5.37
CA GLN A 306 4.27 3.02 6.47
C GLN A 306 3.76 4.45 6.62
N THR A 307 4.36 5.41 5.90
CA THR A 307 4.08 6.83 6.06
C THR A 307 2.90 7.26 5.19
N GLN A 308 1.82 7.74 5.80
CA GLN A 308 0.68 8.35 5.11
C GLN A 308 0.98 9.80 4.73
N ILE A 309 1.56 10.57 5.64
CA ILE A 309 1.88 11.99 5.48
C ILE A 309 3.38 12.22 5.69
N MET A 310 4.02 12.92 4.79
CA MET A 310 5.42 13.33 4.91
C MET A 310 5.51 14.85 4.91
N ILE A 311 5.99 15.42 6.02
CA ILE A 311 6.31 16.84 6.11
C ILE A 311 7.78 17.00 5.72
N VAL A 312 8.04 17.90 4.76
CA VAL A 312 9.37 18.09 4.17
C VAL A 312 9.85 19.50 4.43
N LEU A 313 10.95 19.60 5.15
CA LEU A 313 11.73 20.83 5.34
C LEU A 313 12.97 20.83 4.45
N PRO A 314 13.65 21.98 4.30
CA PRO A 314 14.92 22.04 3.59
C PRO A 314 15.90 20.97 4.06
N GLY A 315 16.47 20.24 3.10
CA GLY A 315 17.34 19.10 3.37
C GLY A 315 18.31 18.83 2.22
N SER A 316 19.03 17.71 2.31
CA SER A 316 20.05 17.32 1.34
C SER A 316 19.68 16.04 0.59
N TYR A 317 20.67 15.32 0.06
CA TYR A 317 20.51 14.08 -0.70
C TYR A 317 19.66 13.00 0.02
N GLY A 318 19.82 12.87 1.34
CA GLY A 318 19.02 11.93 2.13
C GLY A 318 17.53 12.23 2.03
N THR A 319 17.16 13.48 2.24
CA THR A 319 15.77 13.97 2.12
C THR A 319 15.23 13.80 0.70
N LYS A 320 16.03 14.09 -0.33
CA LYS A 320 15.63 13.90 -1.74
C LYS A 320 15.28 12.44 -2.03
N ALA A 321 16.08 11.49 -1.55
CA ALA A 321 15.82 10.06 -1.74
C ALA A 321 14.55 9.59 -1.01
N GLU A 322 14.24 10.14 0.17
CA GLU A 322 12.98 9.85 0.88
C GLU A 322 11.76 10.41 0.15
N ILE A 323 11.88 11.61 -0.43
CA ILE A 323 10.82 12.22 -1.25
C ILE A 323 10.53 11.38 -2.50
N GLU A 324 11.55 10.88 -3.19
CA GLU A 324 11.35 10.04 -4.38
C GLU A 324 10.63 8.72 -4.01
N LYS A 325 10.97 8.11 -2.87
CA LYS A 325 10.22 6.95 -2.36
C LYS A 325 8.79 7.33 -1.99
N ALA A 326 8.57 8.50 -1.38
CA ALA A 326 7.24 9.00 -1.03
C ALA A 326 6.34 9.18 -2.26
N LYS A 327 6.90 9.75 -3.35
CA LYS A 327 6.18 9.88 -4.63
C LYS A 327 5.80 8.51 -5.20
N GLN A 328 6.72 7.54 -5.21
CA GLN A 328 6.46 6.18 -5.68
C GLN A 328 5.38 5.47 -4.87
N LEU A 329 5.39 5.65 -3.55
CA LEU A 329 4.48 5.02 -2.60
C LEU A 329 3.18 5.81 -2.38
N GLY A 330 2.97 6.92 -3.10
CA GLY A 330 1.75 7.73 -3.03
C GLY A 330 1.54 8.43 -1.69
N THR A 331 2.60 8.64 -0.89
CA THR A 331 2.56 9.39 0.36
C THR A 331 2.15 10.83 0.10
N ILE A 332 1.34 11.42 0.97
CA ILE A 332 0.97 12.84 0.87
C ILE A 332 2.13 13.69 1.37
N ILE A 333 2.71 14.49 0.48
CA ILE A 333 3.88 15.32 0.77
C ILE A 333 3.39 16.74 1.08
N ILE A 334 3.84 17.28 2.21
CA ILE A 334 3.60 18.67 2.65
C ILE A 334 4.95 19.38 2.68
N PRO A 335 5.29 20.18 1.65
CA PRO A 335 6.49 20.99 1.67
C PRO A 335 6.33 22.19 2.61
N ILE A 336 7.40 22.55 3.31
CA ILE A 336 7.45 23.68 4.25
C ILE A 336 8.39 24.75 3.72
N ILE A 337 7.90 25.97 3.59
CA ILE A 337 8.69 27.14 3.25
C ILE A 337 9.19 27.76 4.55
N THR A 338 10.51 27.75 4.72
CA THR A 338 11.23 28.44 5.81
C THR A 338 12.16 29.50 5.23
N GLU A 339 12.78 30.32 6.08
CA GLU A 339 13.79 31.28 5.65
C GLU A 339 15.00 30.63 4.94
N ASP A 340 15.33 29.39 5.33
CA ASP A 340 16.41 28.56 4.76
C ASP A 340 15.94 27.72 3.56
N ARG A 341 14.95 28.19 2.80
CA ARG A 341 14.43 27.53 1.59
C ARG A 341 15.58 27.17 0.64
N ASN A 342 15.52 25.98 0.07
CA ASN A 342 16.52 25.47 -0.86
C ASN A 342 15.89 24.90 -2.14
N GLU A 343 16.72 24.55 -3.13
CA GLU A 343 16.32 23.99 -4.42
C GLU A 343 15.38 22.78 -4.29
N LEU A 344 15.54 21.95 -3.25
CA LEU A 344 14.69 20.79 -3.02
C LEU A 344 13.22 21.19 -2.74
N ILE A 345 13.01 22.23 -1.95
CA ILE A 345 11.68 22.78 -1.70
C ILE A 345 11.12 23.41 -2.97
N ASP A 346 11.95 24.09 -3.76
CA ASP A 346 11.55 24.69 -5.04
C ASP A 346 11.04 23.62 -6.01
N GLU A 347 11.77 22.50 -6.17
CA GLU A 347 11.34 21.34 -6.97
C GLU A 347 9.98 20.79 -6.52
N LEU A 348 9.68 20.82 -5.23
CA LEU A 348 8.38 20.36 -4.70
C LEU A 348 7.25 21.35 -4.97
N LEU A 349 7.52 22.65 -4.88
CA LEU A 349 6.54 23.71 -5.15
C LEU A 349 6.18 23.80 -6.64
N GLU A 350 7.12 23.51 -7.53
CA GLU A 350 6.88 23.41 -8.97
C GLU A 350 6.06 22.18 -9.35
N ASN A 351 6.02 21.16 -8.50
CA ASN A 351 5.27 19.94 -8.75
C ASN A 351 3.76 20.15 -8.51
N ILE A 352 3.04 20.42 -9.60
CA ILE A 352 1.60 20.71 -9.60
C ILE A 352 0.81 19.62 -8.86
N ASN A 353 1.15 18.34 -9.05
CA ASN A 353 0.43 17.22 -8.43
C ASN A 353 0.55 17.22 -6.90
N ILE A 354 1.68 17.67 -6.35
CA ILE A 354 1.89 17.77 -4.91
C ILE A 354 1.08 18.94 -4.35
N VAL A 355 1.26 20.13 -4.93
CA VAL A 355 0.69 21.38 -4.39
C VAL A 355 -0.84 21.40 -4.56
N GLU A 356 -1.38 21.08 -5.76
CA GLU A 356 -2.82 21.08 -6.00
C GLU A 356 -3.58 20.05 -5.15
N ARG A 357 -2.93 18.94 -4.79
CA ARG A 357 -3.51 17.96 -3.88
C ARG A 357 -3.79 18.53 -2.49
N LEU A 358 -2.95 19.42 -2.00
CA LEU A 358 -3.10 20.04 -0.67
C LEU A 358 -4.27 21.02 -0.61
N LYS A 359 -4.70 21.58 -1.74
CA LYS A 359 -5.85 22.50 -1.82
C LYS A 359 -7.14 21.91 -1.23
N ILE A 360 -7.32 20.58 -1.37
CA ILE A 360 -8.50 19.87 -0.85
C ILE A 360 -8.46 19.81 0.68
N PHE A 361 -7.28 19.71 1.27
CA PHE A 361 -7.09 19.50 2.69
C PHE A 361 -6.89 20.81 3.45
N SER A 362 -6.19 21.78 2.90
CA SER A 362 -5.96 23.09 3.51
C SER A 362 -5.81 24.17 2.44
N PRO A 363 -6.92 24.92 2.15
CA PRO A 363 -6.85 26.07 1.25
C PRO A 363 -5.87 27.16 1.73
N SER A 364 -5.70 27.32 3.06
CA SER A 364 -4.77 28.28 3.65
C SER A 364 -3.32 27.92 3.31
N LEU A 365 -2.90 26.68 3.61
CA LEU A 365 -1.57 26.17 3.29
C LEU A 365 -1.31 26.22 1.77
N TYR A 366 -2.29 25.78 0.96
CA TYR A 366 -2.17 25.88 -0.50
C TYR A 366 -1.89 27.31 -0.96
N HIS A 367 -2.58 28.31 -0.39
CA HIS A 367 -2.41 29.71 -0.74
C HIS A 367 -1.02 30.21 -0.34
N SER A 368 -0.54 29.88 0.86
CA SER A 368 0.80 30.24 1.33
C SER A 368 1.89 29.64 0.44
N LEU A 369 1.78 28.36 0.05
CA LEU A 369 2.72 27.70 -0.86
C LEU A 369 2.73 28.33 -2.25
N LYS A 370 1.56 28.67 -2.82
CA LYS A 370 1.44 29.31 -4.14
C LYS A 370 2.01 30.75 -4.17
N ASN A 371 1.92 31.46 -3.07
CA ASN A 371 2.43 32.83 -2.94
C ASN A 371 3.85 32.87 -2.33
N GLU A 372 4.49 31.71 -2.17
CA GLU A 372 5.83 31.57 -1.61
C GLU A 372 6.02 32.23 -0.23
N GLN A 373 4.96 32.19 0.57
CA GLN A 373 4.95 32.72 1.94
C GLN A 373 5.52 31.70 2.92
N LEU A 374 6.12 32.18 4.01
CA LEU A 374 6.57 31.30 5.10
C LEU A 374 5.39 30.48 5.63
N THR A 375 5.61 29.20 5.78
CA THR A 375 4.59 28.26 6.27
C THR A 375 4.47 28.34 7.79
N THR A 376 3.26 28.44 8.30
CA THR A 376 2.99 28.43 9.74
C THR A 376 2.67 27.02 10.25
N VAL A 377 2.98 26.74 11.53
CA VAL A 377 2.63 25.47 12.16
C VAL A 377 1.10 25.24 12.11
N ALA A 378 0.30 26.29 12.32
CA ALA A 378 -1.16 26.21 12.30
C ALA A 378 -1.72 25.69 10.96
N GLU A 379 -1.18 26.17 9.81
CA GLU A 379 -1.57 25.71 8.47
C GLU A 379 -1.20 24.24 8.24
N VAL A 380 -0.03 23.82 8.71
CA VAL A 380 0.42 22.43 8.61
C VAL A 380 -0.50 21.52 9.43
N ILE A 381 -0.79 21.89 10.66
CA ILE A 381 -1.64 21.10 11.57
C ILE A 381 -3.08 21.00 11.06
N GLU A 382 -3.63 22.09 10.50
CA GLU A 382 -4.95 22.06 9.85
C GLU A 382 -4.94 21.04 8.69
N CYS A 383 -3.94 21.11 7.83
CA CYS A 383 -3.78 20.19 6.71
C CYS A 383 -3.68 18.73 7.18
N VAL A 384 -2.83 18.45 8.15
CA VAL A 384 -2.67 17.10 8.73
C VAL A 384 -3.99 16.58 9.31
N LYS A 385 -4.70 17.39 10.12
CA LYS A 385 -5.99 17.00 10.71
C LYS A 385 -7.02 16.65 9.63
N ASN A 386 -7.09 17.44 8.56
CA ASN A 386 -8.05 17.22 7.48
C ASN A 386 -7.70 15.98 6.65
N ILE A 387 -6.41 15.69 6.40
CA ILE A 387 -5.98 14.44 5.75
C ILE A 387 -6.39 13.21 6.57
N LEU A 388 -6.22 13.28 7.89
CA LEU A 388 -6.56 12.17 8.80
C LEU A 388 -8.07 11.98 9.00
N ALA A 389 -8.88 13.02 8.80
CA ALA A 389 -10.33 12.98 8.95
C ALA A 389 -11.06 12.36 7.73
N VAL A 390 -10.45 12.40 6.55
CA VAL A 390 -10.97 11.81 5.30
C VAL A 390 -10.68 10.32 5.25
#